data_4120f786f639f7a7282b1638745cb5c4
#
_entry.id   4120f786f639f7a7282b1638745cb5c4
#
_cell.length_a   1.000
_cell.length_b   1.000
_cell.length_c   1.000
_cell.angle_alpha   90.00
_cell.angle_beta   90.00
_cell.angle_gamma   90.00
#
_symmetry.space_group_name_H-M   'P 1'
#
loop_
_entity.id
_entity.type
_entity.pdbx_description
1 polymer ?
#
loop_
_entity_poly.entity_id
_entity_poly.type
_entity_poly.pdbx_seq_one_letter_code
_entity_poly.pdbx_strand_id
1 'polypeptide(L)'
;MTNANIPIIKLEGVSRSFGRNITATEALKNLSLDIYKGEFIMIMGPSGCGKTTLLNILGLLDSNFDGSYIFDSEDITRFSKKRLARIRSKSIGFVFQSFNLIDRLNVLENVALPLTYQGVGKIKSLKKASASLKKLLLNEREYYMPWQLSGGQKQRVAIARALVNNPEIILADEPTGNLDSKASHIIMEELADLHHQGNTIIMVTHNEKLTPYASRVITMLDGRISEDIASSDYSSVDKELDNDPRVRTEKKEDVLLLPKTHISKEVEEELKAEEELESEIKEQGLSEESEPISDTNVPSEDESELLEDPNLAKFLDKKKSKKRAKAKKKSKKRKK
;
A
#
# COMPACT_ATOMS: atom_id res chain seq x y z
N MET A 1 25.99 -7.51 25.85
CA MET A 1 24.71 -6.75 26.03
C MET A 1 23.81 -7.26 24.93
N THR A 2 22.84 -8.09 25.28
CA THR A 2 21.83 -8.62 24.36
C THR A 2 21.02 -7.47 23.84
N ASN A 3 21.07 -7.21 22.52
CA ASN A 3 20.12 -6.30 21.87
C ASN A 3 18.71 -6.83 22.17
N ALA A 4 18.04 -6.23 23.14
CA ALA A 4 16.63 -6.47 23.36
C ALA A 4 15.93 -6.19 22.03
N ASN A 5 15.27 -7.19 21.46
CA ASN A 5 14.58 -7.06 20.20
C ASN A 5 13.40 -6.12 20.43
N ILE A 6 13.51 -4.86 19.98
CA ILE A 6 12.48 -3.83 20.21
C ILE A 6 11.36 -4.09 19.20
N PRO A 7 10.10 -4.25 19.65
CA PRO A 7 8.98 -4.45 18.75
C PRO A 7 8.76 -3.21 17.86
N ILE A 8 8.48 -3.43 16.58
CA ILE A 8 8.07 -2.35 15.66
C ILE A 8 6.67 -1.85 15.97
N ILE A 9 5.79 -2.75 16.45
CA ILE A 9 4.46 -2.43 16.99
C ILE A 9 4.34 -3.02 18.37
N LYS A 10 3.83 -2.22 19.32
CA LYS A 10 3.42 -2.68 20.64
C LYS A 10 2.05 -2.12 20.95
N LEU A 11 1.09 -3.01 21.17
CA LEU A 11 -0.23 -2.71 21.70
C LEU A 11 -0.30 -3.12 23.16
N GLU A 12 -0.82 -2.25 24.03
CA GLU A 12 -0.99 -2.55 25.46
C GLU A 12 -2.43 -2.23 25.89
N GLY A 13 -3.15 -3.27 26.31
CA GLY A 13 -4.49 -3.14 26.87
C GLY A 13 -5.53 -2.55 25.91
N VAL A 14 -5.38 -2.80 24.59
CA VAL A 14 -6.24 -2.20 23.59
C VAL A 14 -7.65 -2.77 23.65
N SER A 15 -8.64 -1.88 23.83
CA SER A 15 -10.07 -2.19 23.81
C SER A 15 -10.80 -1.33 22.78
N ARG A 16 -11.76 -1.91 22.05
CA ARG A 16 -12.51 -1.22 21.01
C ARG A 16 -13.97 -1.64 21.01
N SER A 17 -14.87 -0.67 21.23
CA SER A 17 -16.31 -0.88 21.21
C SER A 17 -16.96 -0.10 20.07
N PHE A 18 -17.99 -0.70 19.45
CA PHE A 18 -18.86 -0.07 18.45
C PHE A 18 -20.28 0.08 19.01
N GLY A 19 -20.96 1.11 18.61
CA GLY A 19 -22.31 1.42 19.12
C GLY A 19 -22.27 2.36 20.32
N ARG A 20 -23.44 2.58 20.91
CA ARG A 20 -23.61 3.42 22.11
C ARG A 20 -24.53 2.74 23.13
N ASN A 21 -24.23 2.94 24.41
CA ASN A 21 -25.05 2.44 25.54
C ASN A 21 -25.27 0.91 25.49
N ILE A 22 -26.51 0.46 25.63
CA ILE A 22 -26.92 -0.95 25.75
C ILE A 22 -26.62 -1.76 24.47
N THR A 23 -26.45 -1.12 23.31
CA THR A 23 -26.14 -1.77 22.03
C THR A 23 -24.64 -1.77 21.73
N ALA A 24 -23.79 -1.38 22.67
CA ALA A 24 -22.35 -1.37 22.47
C ALA A 24 -21.84 -2.82 22.37
N THR A 25 -21.16 -3.14 21.25
CA THR A 25 -20.47 -4.40 21.05
C THR A 25 -18.98 -4.17 21.21
N GLU A 26 -18.36 -4.85 22.15
CA GLU A 26 -16.92 -4.79 22.38
C GLU A 26 -16.21 -5.75 21.41
N ALA A 27 -15.60 -5.19 20.38
CA ALA A 27 -14.94 -5.94 19.32
C ALA A 27 -13.50 -6.38 19.71
N LEU A 28 -12.81 -5.57 20.55
CA LEU A 28 -11.52 -5.94 21.14
C LEU A 28 -11.59 -5.70 22.65
N LYS A 29 -10.97 -6.60 23.43
CA LYS A 29 -11.09 -6.65 24.89
C LYS A 29 -9.73 -6.78 25.54
N ASN A 30 -9.16 -5.65 25.98
CA ASN A 30 -7.88 -5.59 26.70
C ASN A 30 -6.77 -6.41 26.01
N LEU A 31 -6.60 -6.20 24.69
CA LEU A 31 -5.66 -6.92 23.85
C LEU A 31 -4.28 -6.29 23.95
N SER A 32 -3.25 -7.13 24.19
CA SER A 32 -1.84 -6.73 24.14
C SER A 32 -1.12 -7.60 23.13
N LEU A 33 -0.24 -6.98 22.31
CA LEU A 33 0.46 -7.67 21.21
C LEU A 33 1.75 -6.92 20.88
N ASP A 34 2.85 -7.66 20.83
CA ASP A 34 4.14 -7.20 20.34
C ASP A 34 4.43 -7.81 18.98
N ILE A 35 4.84 -6.99 18.01
CA ILE A 35 5.21 -7.41 16.64
C ILE A 35 6.61 -6.94 16.36
N TYR A 36 7.46 -7.83 15.84
CA TYR A 36 8.86 -7.55 15.57
C TYR A 36 9.14 -7.40 14.07
N LYS A 37 10.18 -6.66 13.73
CA LYS A 37 10.59 -6.51 12.31
C LYS A 37 10.95 -7.87 11.70
N GLY A 38 10.47 -8.10 10.48
CA GLY A 38 10.73 -9.34 9.75
C GLY A 38 9.88 -10.53 10.18
N GLU A 39 8.84 -10.37 11.01
CA GLU A 39 7.85 -11.43 11.26
C GLU A 39 6.84 -11.53 10.12
N PHE A 40 6.41 -12.74 9.80
CA PHE A 40 5.19 -12.99 9.05
C PHE A 40 4.14 -13.56 10.01
N ILE A 41 3.24 -12.70 10.47
CA ILE A 41 2.20 -13.02 11.42
C ILE A 41 0.89 -13.33 10.69
N MET A 42 0.29 -14.45 11.03
CA MET A 42 -1.05 -14.81 10.59
C MET A 42 -2.04 -14.70 11.75
N ILE A 43 -3.06 -13.84 11.58
CA ILE A 43 -4.13 -13.65 12.58
C ILE A 43 -5.35 -14.45 12.13
N MET A 44 -5.75 -15.40 12.93
CA MET A 44 -6.82 -16.35 12.65
C MET A 44 -7.95 -16.27 13.67
N GLY A 45 -9.06 -16.92 13.38
CA GLY A 45 -10.21 -17.04 14.29
C GLY A 45 -11.54 -16.95 13.56
N PRO A 46 -12.67 -17.23 14.24
CA PRO A 46 -14.00 -17.24 13.64
C PRO A 46 -14.43 -15.86 13.13
N SER A 47 -15.45 -15.83 12.27
CA SER A 47 -16.02 -14.56 11.80
C SER A 47 -16.57 -13.75 12.98
N GLY A 48 -16.32 -12.44 12.96
CA GLY A 48 -16.78 -11.54 14.03
C GLY A 48 -15.92 -11.50 15.30
N CYS A 49 -14.83 -12.26 15.42
CA CYS A 49 -13.97 -12.25 16.62
C CYS A 49 -13.08 -11.02 16.78
N GLY A 50 -13.12 -10.05 15.86
CA GLY A 50 -12.36 -8.78 15.97
C GLY A 50 -11.14 -8.64 15.08
N LYS A 51 -10.80 -9.60 14.20
CA LYS A 51 -9.60 -9.57 13.32
C LYS A 51 -9.48 -8.30 12.47
N THR A 52 -10.52 -7.97 11.72
CA THR A 52 -10.54 -6.77 10.88
C THR A 52 -10.48 -5.49 11.72
N THR A 53 -11.05 -5.49 12.93
CA THR A 53 -10.92 -4.36 13.87
C THR A 53 -9.47 -4.20 14.32
N LEU A 54 -8.80 -5.30 14.69
CA LEU A 54 -7.39 -5.28 15.04
C LEU A 54 -6.53 -4.81 13.86
N LEU A 55 -6.77 -5.34 12.66
CA LEU A 55 -6.05 -4.94 11.45
C LEU A 55 -6.21 -3.44 11.15
N ASN A 56 -7.42 -2.89 11.35
CA ASN A 56 -7.69 -1.46 11.16
C ASN A 56 -6.95 -0.58 12.19
N ILE A 57 -6.81 -1.03 13.43
CA ILE A 57 -6.01 -0.34 14.45
C ILE A 57 -4.53 -0.42 14.08
N LEU A 58 -4.00 -1.62 13.79
CA LEU A 58 -2.62 -1.82 13.34
C LEU A 58 -2.30 -0.95 12.12
N GLY A 59 -3.27 -0.82 11.23
CA GLY A 59 -3.16 -0.02 10.00
C GLY A 59 -3.40 1.48 10.18
N LEU A 60 -3.60 1.96 11.41
CA LEU A 60 -3.87 3.38 11.71
C LEU A 60 -5.12 3.92 10.97
N LEU A 61 -6.05 3.04 10.63
CA LEU A 61 -7.34 3.39 10.02
C LEU A 61 -8.39 3.72 11.09
N ASP A 62 -8.37 3.00 12.21
CA ASP A 62 -9.17 3.31 13.41
C ASP A 62 -8.25 3.76 14.54
N SER A 63 -8.49 4.95 15.05
CA SER A 63 -7.77 5.55 16.18
C SER A 63 -8.66 5.74 17.43
N ASN A 64 -9.87 5.19 17.40
CA ASN A 64 -10.82 5.30 18.50
C ASN A 64 -10.83 4.02 19.33
N PHE A 65 -9.84 3.83 20.18
CA PHE A 65 -9.68 2.69 21.08
C PHE A 65 -9.13 3.17 22.43
N ASP A 66 -9.29 2.38 23.46
CA ASP A 66 -8.65 2.53 24.77
C ASP A 66 -7.37 1.70 24.80
N GLY A 67 -6.40 2.07 25.64
CA GLY A 67 -5.09 1.43 25.72
C GLY A 67 -3.99 2.27 25.06
N SER A 68 -2.84 1.67 24.77
CA SER A 68 -1.71 2.35 24.12
C SER A 68 -1.26 1.65 22.84
N TYR A 69 -0.72 2.45 21.91
CA TYR A 69 -0.13 1.99 20.66
C TYR A 69 1.22 2.67 20.43
N ILE A 70 2.28 1.87 20.50
CA ILE A 70 3.66 2.29 20.22
C ILE A 70 4.02 1.76 18.82
N PHE A 71 4.46 2.64 17.94
CA PHE A 71 4.92 2.33 16.59
C PHE A 71 6.34 2.85 16.40
N ASP A 72 7.27 1.98 16.03
CA ASP A 72 8.71 2.29 15.86
C ASP A 72 9.26 3.10 17.03
N SER A 73 8.99 2.63 18.26
CA SER A 73 9.39 3.24 19.55
C SER A 73 8.72 4.58 19.90
N GLU A 74 7.77 5.06 19.10
CA GLU A 74 7.03 6.28 19.38
C GLU A 74 5.59 5.96 19.82
N ASP A 75 5.13 6.53 20.95
CA ASP A 75 3.72 6.42 21.36
C ASP A 75 2.84 7.30 20.48
N ILE A 76 2.08 6.65 19.62
CA ILE A 76 1.20 7.29 18.64
C ILE A 76 -0.27 7.35 19.07
N THR A 77 -0.60 6.88 20.28
CA THR A 77 -1.96 6.72 20.78
C THR A 77 -2.80 8.00 20.67
N ARG A 78 -2.17 9.15 20.92
CA ARG A 78 -2.85 10.47 20.94
C ARG A 78 -2.53 11.34 19.73
N PHE A 79 -1.97 10.77 18.67
CA PHE A 79 -1.65 11.55 17.47
C PHE A 79 -2.90 12.00 16.74
N SER A 80 -2.82 13.19 16.14
CA SER A 80 -3.87 13.69 15.27
C SER A 80 -4.07 12.78 14.06
N LYS A 81 -5.30 12.73 13.53
CA LYS A 81 -5.62 11.96 12.31
C LYS A 81 -4.69 12.30 11.13
N LYS A 82 -4.25 13.56 11.01
CA LYS A 82 -3.30 14.00 9.97
C LYS A 82 -1.92 13.37 10.17
N ARG A 83 -1.41 13.30 11.42
CA ARG A 83 -0.11 12.67 11.72
C ARG A 83 -0.17 11.17 11.50
N LEU A 84 -1.24 10.49 11.96
CA LEU A 84 -1.47 9.06 11.71
C LEU A 84 -1.55 8.74 10.21
N ALA A 85 -2.25 9.58 9.42
CA ALA A 85 -2.33 9.41 7.97
C ALA A 85 -0.95 9.52 7.29
N ARG A 86 -0.06 10.40 7.79
CA ARG A 86 1.31 10.54 7.28
C ARG A 86 2.15 9.30 7.60
N ILE A 87 2.10 8.79 8.83
CA ILE A 87 2.79 7.55 9.21
C ILE A 87 2.28 6.39 8.35
N ARG A 88 0.96 6.21 8.26
CA ARG A 88 0.33 5.17 7.45
C ARG A 88 0.78 5.21 6.00
N SER A 89 0.76 6.37 5.37
CA SER A 89 1.15 6.51 3.96
C SER A 89 2.63 6.19 3.70
N LYS A 90 3.50 6.37 4.70
CA LYS A 90 4.93 6.12 4.58
C LYS A 90 5.31 4.69 4.94
N SER A 91 4.77 4.17 6.05
CA SER A 91 5.30 2.96 6.69
C SER A 91 4.40 1.74 6.56
N ILE A 92 3.16 1.88 6.05
CA ILE A 92 2.21 0.77 5.99
C ILE A 92 1.68 0.58 4.56
N GLY A 93 1.83 -0.64 4.04
CA GLY A 93 1.20 -1.08 2.80
C GLY A 93 -0.04 -1.91 3.08
N PHE A 94 -1.12 -1.72 2.30
CA PHE A 94 -2.37 -2.47 2.46
C PHE A 94 -2.67 -3.34 1.24
N VAL A 95 -3.01 -4.59 1.51
CA VAL A 95 -3.50 -5.58 0.55
C VAL A 95 -4.88 -6.05 1.00
N PHE A 96 -5.92 -5.81 0.22
CA PHE A 96 -7.31 -6.12 0.57
C PHE A 96 -7.85 -7.30 -0.23
N GLN A 97 -8.80 -8.03 0.32
CA GLN A 97 -9.52 -9.12 -0.32
C GLN A 97 -10.20 -8.69 -1.64
N SER A 98 -10.80 -7.50 -1.66
CA SER A 98 -11.51 -6.96 -2.84
C SER A 98 -10.60 -6.13 -3.75
N PHE A 99 -9.27 -6.28 -3.64
CA PHE A 99 -8.24 -5.56 -4.40
C PHE A 99 -8.26 -4.03 -4.21
N ASN A 100 -9.43 -3.41 -4.09
CA ASN A 100 -9.67 -1.98 -3.93
C ASN A 100 -8.92 -1.13 -4.98
N LEU A 101 -8.93 -1.60 -6.24
CA LEU A 101 -8.40 -0.84 -7.37
C LEU A 101 -9.43 0.20 -7.82
N ILE A 102 -8.95 1.35 -8.26
CA ILE A 102 -9.80 2.41 -8.79
C ILE A 102 -10.03 2.11 -10.27
N ASP A 103 -11.27 1.78 -10.66
CA ASP A 103 -11.62 1.32 -12.00
C ASP A 103 -11.34 2.34 -13.12
N ARG A 104 -11.36 3.63 -12.82
CA ARG A 104 -11.08 4.71 -13.78
C ARG A 104 -9.59 4.99 -13.99
N LEU A 105 -8.72 4.36 -13.23
CA LEU A 105 -7.26 4.45 -13.32
C LEU A 105 -6.72 3.16 -13.91
N ASN A 106 -5.70 3.27 -14.77
CA ASN A 106 -4.98 2.10 -15.24
C ASN A 106 -4.12 1.48 -14.12
N VAL A 107 -3.48 0.35 -14.39
CA VAL A 107 -2.65 -0.39 -13.44
C VAL A 107 -1.52 0.48 -12.90
N LEU A 108 -0.78 1.16 -13.77
CA LEU A 108 0.33 2.02 -13.40
C LEU A 108 -0.11 3.17 -12.49
N GLU A 109 -1.23 3.83 -12.83
CA GLU A 109 -1.80 4.91 -12.03
C GLU A 109 -2.30 4.43 -10.67
N ASN A 110 -2.93 3.24 -10.60
CA ASN A 110 -3.34 2.63 -9.34
C ASN A 110 -2.14 2.40 -8.40
N VAL A 111 -1.03 1.91 -8.93
CA VAL A 111 0.18 1.66 -8.15
C VAL A 111 0.88 2.98 -7.77
N ALA A 112 0.85 4.00 -8.63
CA ALA A 112 1.44 5.31 -8.34
C ALA A 112 0.67 6.14 -7.28
N LEU A 113 -0.59 5.80 -7.02
CA LEU A 113 -1.50 6.59 -6.19
C LEU A 113 -0.96 6.91 -4.77
N PRO A 114 -0.37 5.96 -4.00
CA PRO A 114 0.19 6.26 -2.68
C PRO A 114 1.31 7.31 -2.72
N LEU A 115 2.14 7.30 -3.75
CA LEU A 115 3.21 8.28 -3.95
C LEU A 115 2.65 9.68 -4.21
N THR A 116 1.54 9.77 -4.97
CA THR A 116 0.86 11.04 -5.24
C THR A 116 0.34 11.67 -3.94
N TYR A 117 -0.19 10.86 -3.01
CA TYR A 117 -0.62 11.35 -1.70
C TYR A 117 0.53 11.80 -0.80
N GLN A 118 1.76 11.34 -1.07
CA GLN A 118 2.96 11.82 -0.40
C GLN A 118 3.54 13.10 -1.05
N GLY A 119 2.92 13.61 -2.11
CA GLY A 119 3.39 14.79 -2.84
C GLY A 119 4.56 14.51 -3.80
N VAL A 120 4.85 13.24 -4.10
CA VAL A 120 5.85 12.88 -5.11
C VAL A 120 5.37 13.30 -6.49
N GLY A 121 6.21 13.98 -7.27
CA GLY A 121 5.87 14.42 -8.61
C GLY A 121 5.43 13.29 -9.53
N LYS A 122 4.55 13.58 -10.50
CA LYS A 122 3.87 12.60 -11.36
C LYS A 122 4.83 11.64 -12.05
N ILE A 123 5.89 12.14 -12.71
CA ILE A 123 6.87 11.31 -13.44
C ILE A 123 7.58 10.35 -12.48
N LYS A 124 8.07 10.87 -11.35
CA LYS A 124 8.78 10.07 -10.35
C LYS A 124 7.88 8.98 -9.75
N SER A 125 6.59 9.30 -9.54
CA SER A 125 5.59 8.34 -9.08
C SER A 125 5.37 7.23 -10.09
N LEU A 126 5.20 7.55 -11.37
CA LEU A 126 5.00 6.57 -12.43
C LEU A 126 6.25 5.69 -12.64
N LYS A 127 7.46 6.28 -12.63
CA LYS A 127 8.72 5.50 -12.71
C LYS A 127 8.86 4.50 -11.55
N LYS A 128 8.53 4.90 -10.30
CA LYS A 128 8.54 3.99 -9.14
C LYS A 128 7.45 2.92 -9.24
N ALA A 129 6.26 3.28 -9.71
CA ALA A 129 5.16 2.34 -9.91
C ALA A 129 5.50 1.28 -10.96
N SER A 130 6.08 1.67 -12.11
CA SER A 130 6.57 0.75 -13.13
C SER A 130 7.63 -0.22 -12.58
N ALA A 131 8.59 0.28 -11.81
CA ALA A 131 9.59 -0.57 -11.16
C ALA A 131 8.96 -1.58 -10.17
N SER A 132 7.91 -1.18 -9.44
CA SER A 132 7.16 -2.08 -8.54
C SER A 132 6.39 -3.15 -9.32
N LEU A 133 5.72 -2.78 -10.42
CA LEU A 133 5.00 -3.71 -11.30
C LEU A 133 5.93 -4.72 -11.96
N LYS A 134 7.12 -4.29 -12.37
CA LYS A 134 8.13 -5.18 -12.94
C LYS A 134 8.56 -6.28 -11.98
N LYS A 135 8.68 -6.00 -10.68
CA LYS A 135 9.01 -7.00 -9.65
C LYS A 135 7.95 -8.11 -9.57
N LEU A 136 6.69 -7.79 -9.87
CA LEU A 136 5.55 -8.70 -9.83
C LEU A 136 5.13 -9.19 -11.22
N LEU A 137 6.01 -9.10 -12.23
CA LEU A 137 5.80 -9.56 -13.59
C LEU A 137 4.55 -8.97 -14.29
N LEU A 138 4.28 -7.68 -14.02
CA LEU A 138 3.13 -6.95 -14.58
C LEU A 138 3.52 -5.79 -15.49
N ASN A 139 4.80 -5.70 -15.90
CA ASN A 139 5.31 -4.63 -16.76
C ASN A 139 4.57 -4.50 -18.10
N GLU A 140 4.10 -5.62 -18.68
CA GLU A 140 3.36 -5.59 -19.95
C GLU A 140 1.89 -5.17 -19.77
N ARG A 141 1.41 -4.99 -18.55
CA ARG A 141 0.03 -4.67 -18.23
C ARG A 141 -0.14 -3.32 -17.54
N GLU A 142 0.87 -2.48 -17.55
CA GLU A 142 0.89 -1.17 -16.89
C GLU A 142 -0.27 -0.26 -17.30
N TYR A 143 -0.65 -0.32 -18.58
CA TYR A 143 -1.71 0.50 -19.17
C TYR A 143 -3.08 -0.19 -19.22
N TYR A 144 -3.18 -1.43 -18.71
CA TYR A 144 -4.45 -2.14 -18.63
C TYR A 144 -5.34 -1.52 -17.56
N MET A 145 -6.63 -1.55 -17.81
CA MET A 145 -7.63 -1.16 -16.81
C MET A 145 -7.94 -2.36 -15.90
N PRO A 146 -8.39 -2.14 -14.64
CA PRO A 146 -8.65 -3.22 -13.70
C PRO A 146 -9.59 -4.31 -14.24
N TRP A 147 -10.57 -3.98 -15.04
CA TRP A 147 -11.52 -4.97 -15.60
C TRP A 147 -10.89 -5.91 -16.65
N GLN A 148 -9.72 -5.56 -17.19
CA GLN A 148 -8.99 -6.38 -18.17
C GLN A 148 -8.09 -7.43 -17.52
N LEU A 149 -8.02 -7.45 -16.19
CA LEU A 149 -7.14 -8.31 -15.42
C LEU A 149 -7.89 -9.48 -14.78
N SER A 150 -7.22 -10.64 -14.68
CA SER A 150 -7.67 -11.74 -13.83
C SER A 150 -7.63 -11.39 -12.35
N GLY A 151 -8.29 -12.17 -11.49
CA GLY A 151 -8.28 -11.95 -10.04
C GLY A 151 -6.85 -11.94 -9.45
N GLY A 152 -6.02 -12.93 -9.81
CA GLY A 152 -4.63 -12.99 -9.37
C GLY A 152 -3.78 -11.80 -9.87
N GLN A 153 -4.01 -11.33 -11.10
CA GLN A 153 -3.34 -10.13 -11.60
C GLN A 153 -3.77 -8.87 -10.85
N LYS A 154 -5.07 -8.69 -10.55
CA LYS A 154 -5.56 -7.59 -9.71
C LYS A 154 -4.92 -7.61 -8.32
N GLN A 155 -4.75 -8.79 -7.74
CA GLN A 155 -4.11 -8.93 -6.43
C GLN A 155 -2.63 -8.56 -6.48
N ARG A 156 -1.90 -8.98 -7.53
CA ARG A 156 -0.51 -8.54 -7.74
C ARG A 156 -0.41 -7.02 -7.92
N VAL A 157 -1.34 -6.38 -8.60
CA VAL A 157 -1.42 -4.90 -8.68
C VAL A 157 -1.64 -4.28 -7.29
N ALA A 158 -2.51 -4.87 -6.46
CA ALA A 158 -2.72 -4.41 -5.09
C ALA A 158 -1.47 -4.56 -4.22
N ILE A 159 -0.71 -5.66 -4.38
CA ILE A 159 0.59 -5.87 -3.73
C ILE A 159 1.62 -4.84 -4.24
N ALA A 160 1.73 -4.62 -5.56
CA ALA A 160 2.62 -3.60 -6.12
C ALA A 160 2.33 -2.21 -5.54
N ARG A 161 1.05 -1.86 -5.41
CA ARG A 161 0.59 -0.61 -4.80
C ARG A 161 0.98 -0.53 -3.32
N ALA A 162 0.86 -1.62 -2.58
CA ALA A 162 1.27 -1.67 -1.18
C ALA A 162 2.77 -1.44 -1.01
N LEU A 163 3.59 -1.95 -1.93
CA LEU A 163 5.05 -1.92 -1.88
C LEU A 163 5.69 -0.64 -2.42
N VAL A 164 4.97 0.18 -3.18
CA VAL A 164 5.54 1.30 -3.95
C VAL A 164 6.26 2.35 -3.09
N ASN A 165 5.86 2.47 -1.82
CA ASN A 165 6.47 3.36 -0.83
C ASN A 165 7.58 2.71 0.00
N ASN A 166 7.96 1.45 -0.27
CA ASN A 166 8.85 0.64 0.56
C ASN A 166 8.41 0.65 2.04
N PRO A 167 7.21 0.18 2.35
CA PRO A 167 6.66 0.23 3.70
C PRO A 167 7.44 -0.70 4.64
N GLU A 168 7.42 -0.39 5.94
CA GLU A 168 8.00 -1.26 6.97
C GLU A 168 7.10 -2.45 7.30
N ILE A 169 5.80 -2.29 7.08
CA ILE A 169 4.78 -3.29 7.40
C ILE A 169 3.79 -3.43 6.23
N ILE A 170 3.47 -4.66 5.90
CA ILE A 170 2.42 -5.01 4.95
C ILE A 170 1.26 -5.63 5.73
N LEU A 171 0.08 -5.02 5.64
CA LEU A 171 -1.16 -5.53 6.21
C LEU A 171 -2.01 -6.16 5.12
N ALA A 172 -2.36 -7.43 5.27
CA ALA A 172 -3.14 -8.18 4.29
C ALA A 172 -4.45 -8.67 4.92
N ASP A 173 -5.58 -8.21 4.41
CA ASP A 173 -6.92 -8.64 4.85
C ASP A 173 -7.47 -9.65 3.84
N GLU A 174 -7.42 -10.95 4.20
CA GLU A 174 -7.85 -12.09 3.38
C GLU A 174 -7.36 -12.00 1.92
N PRO A 175 -6.03 -11.86 1.67
CA PRO A 175 -5.51 -11.53 0.34
C PRO A 175 -5.78 -12.59 -0.74
N THR A 176 -6.20 -13.78 -0.35
CA THR A 176 -6.51 -14.90 -1.25
C THR A 176 -8.00 -15.25 -1.30
N GLY A 177 -8.86 -14.56 -0.52
CA GLY A 177 -10.25 -14.95 -0.34
C GLY A 177 -11.13 -14.91 -1.60
N ASN A 178 -10.75 -14.12 -2.62
CA ASN A 178 -11.46 -13.99 -3.90
C ASN A 178 -10.72 -14.66 -5.07
N LEU A 179 -9.78 -15.57 -4.78
CA LEU A 179 -8.94 -16.22 -5.78
C LEU A 179 -9.19 -17.72 -5.81
N ASP A 180 -8.96 -18.34 -6.97
CA ASP A 180 -8.86 -19.78 -7.05
C ASP A 180 -7.62 -20.31 -6.34
N SER A 181 -7.54 -21.62 -6.12
CA SER A 181 -6.45 -22.25 -5.37
C SER A 181 -5.09 -21.99 -5.95
N LYS A 182 -4.97 -21.95 -7.29
CA LYS A 182 -3.72 -21.73 -8.02
C LYS A 182 -3.24 -20.29 -7.87
N ALA A 183 -4.12 -19.31 -8.10
CA ALA A 183 -3.79 -17.91 -7.90
C ALA A 183 -3.49 -17.61 -6.43
N SER A 184 -4.21 -18.27 -5.50
CA SER A 184 -3.96 -18.15 -4.05
C SER A 184 -2.54 -18.58 -3.68
N HIS A 185 -2.09 -19.73 -4.20
CA HIS A 185 -0.74 -20.22 -3.95
C HIS A 185 0.33 -19.26 -4.47
N ILE A 186 0.18 -18.75 -5.71
CA ILE A 186 1.11 -17.78 -6.30
C ILE A 186 1.21 -16.52 -5.43
N ILE A 187 0.08 -15.98 -4.96
CA ILE A 187 0.07 -14.79 -4.09
C ILE A 187 0.75 -15.07 -2.74
N MET A 188 0.55 -16.26 -2.17
CA MET A 188 1.20 -16.62 -0.91
C MET A 188 2.71 -16.77 -1.08
N GLU A 189 3.18 -17.36 -2.18
CA GLU A 189 4.60 -17.40 -2.50
C GLU A 189 5.21 -16.01 -2.65
N GLU A 190 4.52 -15.08 -3.35
CA GLU A 190 4.97 -13.69 -3.47
C GLU A 190 5.07 -12.99 -2.11
N LEU A 191 4.11 -13.22 -1.20
CA LEU A 191 4.19 -12.69 0.17
C LEU A 191 5.32 -13.34 0.97
N ALA A 192 5.55 -14.66 0.82
CA ALA A 192 6.67 -15.35 1.46
C ALA A 192 8.02 -14.83 0.94
N ASP A 193 8.16 -14.60 -0.36
CA ASP A 193 9.36 -14.00 -0.96
C ASP A 193 9.62 -12.60 -0.39
N LEU A 194 8.58 -11.78 -0.20
CA LEU A 194 8.69 -10.47 0.45
C LEU A 194 9.12 -10.59 1.91
N HIS A 195 8.58 -11.56 2.65
CA HIS A 195 9.01 -11.85 4.02
C HIS A 195 10.49 -12.25 4.07
N HIS A 196 10.94 -13.15 3.20
CA HIS A 196 12.36 -13.54 3.09
C HIS A 196 13.27 -12.36 2.74
N GLN A 197 12.75 -11.32 2.07
CA GLN A 197 13.47 -10.07 1.82
C GLN A 197 13.50 -9.12 3.04
N GLY A 198 12.91 -9.53 4.18
CA GLY A 198 12.93 -8.79 5.44
C GLY A 198 11.71 -7.91 5.69
N ASN A 199 10.66 -8.00 4.86
CA ASN A 199 9.42 -7.27 5.12
C ASN A 199 8.67 -7.89 6.31
N THR A 200 8.06 -7.04 7.13
CA THR A 200 7.12 -7.47 8.18
C THR A 200 5.73 -7.61 7.56
N ILE A 201 5.11 -8.77 7.70
CA ILE A 201 3.79 -9.06 7.13
C ILE A 201 2.81 -9.45 8.23
N ILE A 202 1.64 -8.85 8.23
CA ILE A 202 0.55 -9.21 9.13
C ILE A 202 -0.66 -9.52 8.26
N MET A 203 -1.07 -10.77 8.25
CA MET A 203 -2.17 -11.26 7.42
C MET A 203 -3.32 -11.76 8.28
N VAL A 204 -4.52 -11.32 7.96
CA VAL A 204 -5.76 -11.89 8.50
C VAL A 204 -6.30 -12.92 7.51
N THR A 205 -6.61 -14.09 7.98
CA THR A 205 -7.26 -15.15 7.19
C THR A 205 -8.06 -16.11 8.09
N HIS A 206 -8.99 -16.82 7.49
CA HIS A 206 -9.67 -17.95 8.11
C HIS A 206 -9.23 -19.31 7.53
N ASN A 207 -8.27 -19.29 6.58
CA ASN A 207 -7.78 -20.48 5.91
C ASN A 207 -6.55 -21.04 6.61
N GLU A 208 -6.71 -22.09 7.40
CA GLU A 208 -5.63 -22.75 8.15
C GLU A 208 -4.53 -23.35 7.26
N LYS A 209 -4.86 -23.72 6.02
CA LYS A 209 -3.87 -24.27 5.07
C LYS A 209 -2.75 -23.30 4.71
N LEU A 210 -2.93 -22.02 5.00
CA LEU A 210 -1.92 -20.98 4.73
C LEU A 210 -0.93 -20.77 5.89
N THR A 211 -1.14 -21.40 7.05
CA THR A 211 -0.26 -21.24 8.22
C THR A 211 1.21 -21.60 7.97
N PRO A 212 1.56 -22.57 7.09
CA PRO A 212 2.96 -22.87 6.80
C PRO A 212 3.76 -21.71 6.21
N TYR A 213 3.10 -20.69 5.63
CA TYR A 213 3.78 -19.50 5.11
C TYR A 213 4.17 -18.48 6.20
N ALA A 214 3.52 -18.54 7.36
CA ALA A 214 3.77 -17.62 8.46
C ALA A 214 4.95 -18.07 9.34
N SER A 215 5.57 -17.14 10.05
CA SER A 215 6.52 -17.45 11.13
C SER A 215 5.81 -17.58 12.49
N ARG A 216 4.65 -16.94 12.65
CA ARG A 216 3.87 -16.89 13.90
C ARG A 216 2.38 -16.86 13.61
N VAL A 217 1.61 -17.59 14.39
CA VAL A 217 0.15 -17.67 14.27
C VAL A 217 -0.48 -17.16 15.56
N ILE A 218 -1.42 -16.23 15.40
CA ILE A 218 -2.20 -15.65 16.50
C ILE A 218 -3.66 -16.02 16.28
N THR A 219 -4.24 -16.74 17.22
CA THR A 219 -5.65 -17.11 17.19
C THR A 219 -6.45 -16.13 18.05
N MET A 220 -7.50 -15.55 17.47
CA MET A 220 -8.41 -14.64 18.15
C MET A 220 -9.76 -15.28 18.42
N LEU A 221 -10.29 -15.08 19.62
CA LEU A 221 -11.62 -15.48 20.03
C LEU A 221 -12.28 -14.39 20.87
N ASP A 222 -13.50 -14.00 20.53
CA ASP A 222 -14.33 -13.03 21.27
C ASP A 222 -13.62 -11.73 21.65
N GLY A 223 -12.80 -11.19 20.73
CA GLY A 223 -12.09 -9.93 20.91
C GLY A 223 -10.77 -10.04 21.70
N ARG A 224 -10.29 -11.25 21.97
CA ARG A 224 -9.04 -11.53 22.71
C ARG A 224 -8.11 -12.40 21.89
N ILE A 225 -6.84 -12.37 22.19
CA ILE A 225 -5.89 -13.38 21.73
C ILE A 225 -6.07 -14.61 22.63
N SER A 226 -6.40 -15.74 22.02
CA SER A 226 -6.54 -17.03 22.70
C SER A 226 -5.24 -17.83 22.63
N GLU A 227 -4.52 -17.74 21.52
CA GLU A 227 -3.23 -18.42 21.30
C GLU A 227 -2.30 -17.52 20.51
N ASP A 228 -1.01 -17.63 20.81
CA ASP A 228 0.08 -16.90 20.16
C ASP A 228 1.31 -17.81 20.16
N ILE A 229 1.56 -18.46 19.02
CA ILE A 229 2.53 -19.55 18.91
C ILE A 229 3.37 -19.42 17.65
N ALA A 230 4.57 -20.01 17.65
CA ALA A 230 5.34 -20.17 16.44
C ALA A 230 4.60 -21.05 15.43
N SER A 231 4.71 -20.76 14.14
CA SER A 231 4.02 -21.54 13.09
C SER A 231 4.44 -23.01 13.08
N SER A 232 5.69 -23.33 13.48
CA SER A 232 6.15 -24.71 13.64
C SER A 232 5.34 -25.54 14.65
N ASP A 233 4.76 -24.87 15.63
CA ASP A 233 3.99 -25.48 16.73
C ASP A 233 2.48 -25.54 16.42
N TYR A 234 2.07 -24.88 15.34
CA TYR A 234 0.69 -24.94 14.86
C TYR A 234 0.47 -26.24 14.10
N SER A 235 -0.16 -27.19 14.73
CA SER A 235 -0.46 -28.51 14.15
C SER A 235 -1.65 -28.40 13.19
N SER A 236 -1.44 -27.92 12.00
CA SER A 236 -2.38 -28.11 10.91
C SER A 236 -1.69 -28.80 9.75
N VAL A 237 -2.05 -29.96 9.58
CA VAL A 237 -2.37 -30.79 8.44
C VAL A 237 -1.96 -30.23 7.08
N ASP A 238 -1.24 -31.13 6.37
CA ASP A 238 -1.05 -31.18 4.92
C ASP A 238 0.08 -30.34 4.30
N LYS A 239 1.28 -30.91 4.42
CA LYS A 239 2.41 -30.73 3.49
C LYS A 239 2.11 -31.25 2.06
N GLU A 240 0.86 -31.39 1.67
CA GLU A 240 0.47 -31.94 0.37
C GLU A 240 0.48 -30.89 -0.77
N LEU A 241 0.49 -29.59 -0.46
CA LEU A 241 0.49 -28.55 -1.49
C LEU A 241 1.87 -28.31 -2.14
N ASP A 242 2.96 -28.66 -1.46
CA ASP A 242 4.33 -28.46 -1.98
C ASP A 242 4.73 -29.42 -3.13
N ASN A 243 3.93 -30.43 -3.40
CA ASN A 243 4.25 -31.50 -4.37
C ASN A 243 3.38 -31.48 -5.64
N ASP A 244 2.57 -30.46 -5.90
CA ASP A 244 1.84 -30.39 -7.17
C ASP A 244 2.72 -29.84 -8.30
N PRO A 245 3.19 -30.69 -9.22
CA PRO A 245 4.07 -30.27 -10.32
C PRO A 245 3.42 -29.27 -11.28
N ARG A 246 2.09 -29.07 -11.20
CA ARG A 246 1.34 -28.13 -12.05
C ARG A 246 1.54 -26.68 -11.64
N VAL A 247 1.97 -26.41 -10.41
CA VAL A 247 2.20 -25.06 -9.87
C VAL A 247 3.54 -24.47 -10.34
N ARG A 248 4.53 -25.30 -10.62
CA ARG A 248 5.89 -24.86 -11.02
C ARG A 248 6.00 -24.39 -12.47
N THR A 249 5.08 -24.76 -13.34
CA THR A 249 5.17 -24.49 -14.78
C THR A 249 4.68 -23.11 -15.21
N GLU A 250 3.86 -22.42 -14.43
CA GLU A 250 3.23 -21.16 -14.87
C GLU A 250 4.05 -19.90 -14.67
N LYS A 251 5.15 -19.92 -13.91
CA LYS A 251 6.09 -18.78 -13.89
C LYS A 251 6.72 -18.50 -15.26
N LYS A 252 6.65 -19.43 -16.21
CA LYS A 252 7.25 -19.32 -17.56
C LYS A 252 6.26 -19.17 -18.71
N GLU A 253 5.00 -19.57 -18.58
CA GLU A 253 4.07 -19.63 -19.72
C GLU A 253 3.08 -18.46 -19.83
N ASP A 254 2.79 -17.74 -18.74
CA ASP A 254 1.94 -16.54 -18.77
C ASP A 254 2.60 -15.31 -19.47
N VAL A 255 3.85 -15.45 -19.93
CA VAL A 255 4.60 -14.39 -20.62
C VAL A 255 4.34 -14.37 -22.13
N LEU A 256 3.71 -15.39 -22.68
CA LEU A 256 3.52 -15.51 -24.13
C LEU A 256 2.06 -15.31 -24.54
N LEU A 257 1.86 -14.31 -25.42
CA LEU A 257 0.70 -14.05 -26.29
C LEU A 257 -0.40 -13.13 -25.73
N LEU A 258 -0.13 -11.83 -25.68
CA LEU A 258 -1.16 -10.82 -25.98
C LEU A 258 -0.52 -9.65 -26.77
N PRO A 259 -1.25 -9.02 -27.70
CA PRO A 259 -0.70 -8.00 -28.59
C PRO A 259 -0.20 -6.79 -27.80
N LYS A 260 0.96 -6.24 -28.19
CA LYS A 260 1.49 -4.97 -27.72
C LYS A 260 0.45 -3.89 -27.94
N THR A 261 -0.27 -3.50 -26.89
CA THR A 261 -1.17 -2.36 -26.97
C THR A 261 -0.33 -1.09 -27.05
N HIS A 262 -0.52 -0.32 -28.11
CA HIS A 262 0.10 0.98 -28.30
C HIS A 262 -0.17 1.88 -27.10
N ILE A 263 0.89 2.36 -26.49
CA ILE A 263 0.86 3.56 -25.64
C ILE A 263 0.22 4.65 -26.51
N SER A 264 -0.78 5.35 -26.00
CA SER A 264 -1.32 6.46 -26.78
C SER A 264 -0.19 7.47 -26.97
N LYS A 265 0.05 7.90 -28.22
CA LYS A 265 1.10 8.89 -28.54
C LYS A 265 1.05 10.15 -27.65
N GLU A 266 -0.13 10.45 -27.10
CA GLU A 266 -0.34 11.55 -26.17
C GLU A 266 0.39 11.36 -24.82
N VAL A 267 0.45 10.12 -24.30
CA VAL A 267 1.15 9.79 -23.05
C VAL A 267 2.67 9.76 -23.27
N GLU A 268 3.13 9.24 -24.42
CA GLU A 268 4.55 9.32 -24.78
C GLU A 268 5.04 10.77 -25.00
N GLU A 269 4.23 11.61 -25.64
CA GLU A 269 4.55 13.00 -25.83
C GLU A 269 4.53 13.81 -24.51
N GLU A 270 3.61 13.49 -23.57
CA GLU A 270 3.61 14.09 -22.24
C GLU A 270 4.82 13.65 -21.41
N LEU A 271 5.19 12.37 -21.42
CA LEU A 271 6.38 11.86 -20.72
C LEU A 271 7.67 12.46 -21.25
N LYS A 272 7.83 12.58 -22.57
CA LYS A 272 9.00 13.24 -23.18
C LYS A 272 9.07 14.72 -22.88
N ALA A 273 7.95 15.43 -22.94
CA ALA A 273 7.92 16.87 -22.66
C ALA A 273 8.24 17.19 -21.18
N GLU A 274 7.90 16.28 -20.25
CA GLU A 274 8.26 16.45 -18.85
C GLU A 274 9.71 16.02 -18.56
N GLU A 275 10.28 15.04 -19.28
CA GLU A 275 11.71 14.69 -19.21
C GLU A 275 12.60 15.82 -19.73
N GLU A 276 12.20 16.47 -20.81
CA GLU A 276 12.88 17.67 -21.33
C GLU A 276 12.84 18.82 -20.32
N LEU A 277 11.71 19.00 -19.63
CA LEU A 277 11.56 20.05 -18.61
C LEU A 277 12.41 19.75 -17.35
N GLU A 278 12.48 18.49 -16.90
CA GLU A 278 13.36 18.11 -15.78
C GLU A 278 14.85 18.28 -16.13
N SER A 279 15.23 18.01 -17.39
CA SER A 279 16.61 18.23 -17.85
C SER A 279 16.95 19.73 -17.91
N GLU A 280 16.03 20.58 -18.38
CA GLU A 280 16.19 22.04 -18.39
C GLU A 280 16.28 22.63 -16.96
N ILE A 281 15.52 22.11 -15.99
CA ILE A 281 15.57 22.53 -14.57
C ILE A 281 16.93 22.15 -13.95
N LYS A 282 17.46 20.96 -14.27
CA LYS A 282 18.78 20.53 -13.81
C LYS A 282 19.92 21.34 -14.42
N GLU A 283 19.84 21.70 -15.70
CA GLU A 283 20.85 22.55 -16.38
C GLU A 283 20.84 23.99 -15.87
N GLN A 284 19.70 24.48 -15.37
CA GLN A 284 19.58 25.83 -14.79
C GLN A 284 19.97 25.91 -13.31
N GLY A 285 20.45 24.82 -12.70
CA GLY A 285 20.94 24.78 -11.31
C GLY A 285 19.87 25.01 -10.24
N LEU A 286 18.57 24.88 -10.59
CA LEU A 286 17.45 24.94 -9.66
C LEU A 286 17.18 23.52 -9.11
N SER A 287 18.06 23.04 -8.21
CA SER A 287 17.80 21.83 -7.44
C SER A 287 16.77 22.15 -6.36
N GLU A 288 15.64 21.46 -6.37
CA GLU A 288 14.74 21.40 -5.21
C GLU A 288 15.43 20.60 -4.09
N GLU A 289 16.34 21.23 -3.35
CA GLU A 289 16.67 20.80 -2.00
C GLU A 289 15.54 21.27 -1.07
N SER A 290 14.60 20.38 -0.82
CA SER A 290 13.65 20.56 0.27
C SER A 290 14.41 20.45 1.59
N GLU A 291 14.73 21.60 2.22
CA GLU A 291 15.13 21.63 3.62
C GLU A 291 14.08 20.96 4.50
N PRO A 292 14.49 20.23 5.56
CA PRO A 292 13.55 19.67 6.51
C PRO A 292 12.86 20.82 7.27
N ILE A 293 11.55 20.92 7.10
CA ILE A 293 10.73 21.89 7.82
C ILE A 293 10.80 21.56 9.32
N SER A 294 11.48 22.42 10.07
CA SER A 294 11.51 22.39 11.54
C SER A 294 10.09 22.67 12.07
N ASP A 295 9.68 21.85 13.04
CA ASP A 295 8.38 21.91 13.74
C ASP A 295 8.27 23.12 14.67
N THR A 296 8.24 24.34 14.16
CA THR A 296 7.78 25.50 14.96
C THR A 296 7.23 26.56 14.02
N ASN A 297 5.94 26.66 13.98
CA ASN A 297 5.03 27.73 13.58
C ASN A 297 3.99 27.26 12.57
N VAL A 298 2.79 27.02 13.09
CA VAL A 298 1.56 26.96 12.32
C VAL A 298 0.94 28.36 12.38
N PRO A 299 0.83 29.11 11.28
CA PRO A 299 -0.09 30.23 11.19
C PRO A 299 -1.47 29.70 10.78
N SER A 300 -2.48 30.19 11.49
CA SER A 300 -3.91 30.07 11.21
C SER A 300 -4.26 30.79 9.90
N GLU A 301 -5.19 30.16 9.15
CA GLU A 301 -6.13 30.71 8.16
C GLU A 301 -5.79 32.11 7.57
N ASP A 302 -5.21 32.11 6.32
CA ASP A 302 -5.62 33.03 5.25
C ASP A 302 -4.99 32.58 3.92
N GLU A 303 -5.82 32.11 3.00
CA GLU A 303 -5.41 31.69 1.63
C GLU A 303 -5.04 32.86 0.69
N SER A 304 -4.94 34.08 1.20
CA SER A 304 -4.69 35.27 0.39
C SER A 304 -3.19 35.65 0.25
N GLU A 305 -2.28 35.13 1.08
CA GLU A 305 -0.85 35.51 1.05
C GLU A 305 0.07 34.64 0.17
N LEU A 306 -0.43 33.53 -0.40
CA LEU A 306 0.36 32.63 -1.27
C LEU A 306 0.54 33.13 -2.72
N LEU A 307 0.08 34.34 -3.05
CA LEU A 307 0.17 34.92 -4.41
C LEU A 307 1.28 35.97 -4.59
N GLU A 308 2.16 36.18 -3.62
CA GLU A 308 3.17 37.25 -3.68
C GLU A 308 4.57 36.80 -4.08
N ASP A 309 4.79 35.55 -4.52
CA ASP A 309 6.08 35.19 -5.18
C ASP A 309 6.04 35.58 -6.66
N PRO A 310 6.82 36.58 -7.08
CA PRO A 310 6.85 37.08 -8.46
C PRO A 310 7.29 36.03 -9.47
N ASN A 311 8.01 35.01 -9.04
CA ASN A 311 8.50 33.92 -9.89
C ASN A 311 7.43 32.87 -10.12
N LEU A 312 6.62 32.56 -9.09
CA LEU A 312 5.48 31.65 -9.19
C LEU A 312 4.37 32.23 -10.06
N ALA A 313 4.10 33.55 -9.94
CA ALA A 313 3.15 34.26 -10.78
C ALA A 313 3.55 34.25 -12.26
N LYS A 314 4.86 34.50 -12.58
CA LYS A 314 5.39 34.40 -13.93
C LYS A 314 5.32 32.99 -14.51
N PHE A 315 5.54 31.98 -13.68
CA PHE A 315 5.45 30.56 -14.08
C PHE A 315 4.02 30.14 -14.42
N LEU A 316 3.04 30.54 -13.59
CA LEU A 316 1.63 30.28 -13.82
C LEU A 316 1.07 31.00 -15.05
N ASP A 317 1.53 32.21 -15.32
CA ASP A 317 1.13 32.96 -16.52
C ASP A 317 1.75 32.39 -17.81
N LYS A 318 3.00 31.89 -17.75
CA LYS A 318 3.64 31.19 -18.88
C LYS A 318 2.93 29.86 -19.20
N LYS A 319 2.42 29.17 -18.18
CA LYS A 319 1.65 27.92 -18.32
C LYS A 319 0.25 28.19 -18.90
N LYS A 320 -0.41 29.27 -18.48
CA LYS A 320 -1.72 29.73 -19.01
C LYS A 320 -1.61 30.19 -20.46
N SER A 321 -0.55 30.92 -20.83
CA SER A 321 -0.34 31.40 -22.21
C SER A 321 -0.03 30.27 -23.18
N LYS A 322 0.80 29.26 -22.80
CA LYS A 322 1.04 28.04 -23.61
C LYS A 322 -0.24 27.23 -23.81
N LYS A 323 -1.08 27.06 -22.78
CA LYS A 323 -2.41 26.39 -22.91
C LYS A 323 -3.35 27.13 -23.87
N ARG A 324 -3.39 28.46 -23.82
CA ARG A 324 -4.20 29.29 -24.74
C ARG A 324 -3.70 29.24 -26.19
N ALA A 325 -2.38 29.17 -26.41
CA ALA A 325 -1.79 29.04 -27.74
C ALA A 325 -2.08 27.68 -28.37
N LYS A 326 -2.00 26.55 -27.58
CA LYS A 326 -2.38 25.20 -28.02
C LYS A 326 -3.88 25.11 -28.36
N ALA A 327 -4.77 25.72 -27.56
CA ALA A 327 -6.20 25.75 -27.82
C ALA A 327 -6.54 26.51 -29.13
N LYS A 328 -5.87 27.64 -29.40
CA LYS A 328 -6.01 28.39 -30.67
C LYS A 328 -5.50 27.63 -31.90
N LYS A 329 -4.44 26.84 -31.78
CA LYS A 329 -3.95 25.96 -32.86
C LYS A 329 -4.93 24.81 -33.16
N LYS A 330 -5.54 24.20 -32.13
CA LYS A 330 -6.57 23.15 -32.28
C LYS A 330 -7.84 23.66 -32.94
N SER A 331 -8.28 24.88 -32.61
CA SER A 331 -9.48 25.48 -33.22
C SER A 331 -9.27 25.87 -34.70
N LYS A 332 -8.04 26.25 -35.11
CA LYS A 332 -7.69 26.51 -36.52
C LYS A 332 -7.57 25.24 -37.39
N LYS A 333 -7.18 24.10 -36.79
CA LYS A 333 -7.14 22.80 -37.51
C LYS A 333 -8.51 22.14 -37.69
N ARG A 334 -9.56 22.56 -36.95
CA ARG A 334 -10.94 22.09 -37.13
C ARG A 334 -11.78 22.89 -38.11
N LYS A 335 -11.21 23.99 -38.64
CA LYS A 335 -11.90 24.86 -39.65
C LYS A 335 -11.28 24.80 -41.02
N LYS A 336 -10.36 23.86 -41.26
CA LYS A 336 -9.92 23.40 -42.58
C LYS A 336 -10.32 21.90 -42.70
#